data_189f3f58b1e0f7c0bd6d61a62a85404c
#
_entry.id   189f3f58b1e0f7c0bd6d61a62a85404c
#
_cell.length_a   1.000
_cell.length_b   1.000
_cell.length_c   1.000
_cell.angle_alpha   90.00
_cell.angle_beta   90.00
_cell.angle_gamma   90.00
#
_symmetry.space_group_name_H-M   'P 1'
#
loop_
_entity.id
_entity.type
_entity.pdbx_description
1 polymer ?
#
loop_
_entity_poly.entity_id
_entity_poly.type
_entity_poly.pdbx_seq_one_letter_code
_entity_poly.pdbx_strand_id
1 'polypeptide(L)'
;IFFYFFVQNIRLKQKNRLKDIRSKIQENIINASIDGQELERKKIASFLHDNISSLLSSAGLHLNVFTSINKAQPEEINKTKEILEEAHNQIRNLSHELMPSLLVRFGLLYALEDLCEKTSNSRIKITFNSSIEIKKRYNEDFEMKLYFIIAELLNNIIKHSEATTADV
;
A
#
# COMPACT_ATOMS: atom_id res chain seq x y z
N ILE A 1 3.07 61.07 5.28
CA ILE A 1 3.87 60.04 4.57
C ILE A 1 4.24 58.90 5.53
N PHE A 2 4.82 59.17 6.70
CA PHE A 2 5.27 58.13 7.67
C PHE A 2 4.13 57.26 8.20
N PHE A 3 2.97 57.89 8.53
CA PHE A 3 1.77 57.17 8.96
C PHE A 3 1.21 56.23 7.89
N TYR A 4 1.24 56.62 6.63
CA TYR A 4 0.83 55.74 5.51
C TYR A 4 1.70 54.50 5.39
N PHE A 5 3.01 54.65 5.44
CA PHE A 5 3.94 53.51 5.42
C PHE A 5 3.77 52.58 6.64
N PHE A 6 3.50 53.14 7.81
CA PHE A 6 3.24 52.37 9.01
C PHE A 6 1.97 51.52 8.89
N VAL A 7 0.88 52.10 8.40
CA VAL A 7 -0.38 51.39 8.18
C VAL A 7 -0.21 50.29 7.11
N GLN A 8 0.50 50.54 6.01
CA GLN A 8 0.78 49.57 4.98
C GLN A 8 1.62 48.41 5.51
N ASN A 9 2.60 48.70 6.36
CA ASN A 9 3.44 47.64 6.96
C ASN A 9 2.62 46.75 7.91
N ILE A 10 1.71 47.31 8.70
CA ILE A 10 0.80 46.51 9.54
C ILE A 10 -0.10 45.63 8.68
N ARG A 11 -0.71 46.18 7.62
CA ARG A 11 -1.56 45.40 6.68
C ARG A 11 -0.81 44.29 6.02
N LEU A 12 0.42 44.54 5.61
CA LEU A 12 1.27 43.51 4.99
C LEU A 12 1.62 42.38 5.98
N LYS A 13 1.97 42.74 7.22
CA LYS A 13 2.23 41.73 8.28
C LYS A 13 0.98 40.88 8.58
N GLN A 14 -0.19 41.51 8.68
CA GLN A 14 -1.45 40.80 8.88
C GLN A 14 -1.76 39.86 7.72
N LYS A 15 -1.59 40.30 6.47
CA LYS A 15 -1.80 39.50 5.27
C LYS A 15 -0.87 38.26 5.23
N ASN A 16 0.41 38.48 5.56
CA ASN A 16 1.38 37.36 5.61
C ASN A 16 1.01 36.40 6.72
N ARG A 17 0.66 36.88 7.92
CA ARG A 17 0.23 36.01 9.02
C ARG A 17 -1.01 35.17 8.68
N LEU A 18 -2.00 35.76 7.99
CA LEU A 18 -3.19 35.05 7.52
C LEU A 18 -2.82 33.98 6.48
N LYS A 19 -1.88 34.27 5.58
CA LYS A 19 -1.38 33.34 4.58
C LYS A 19 -0.68 32.16 5.24
N ASP A 20 0.17 32.39 6.23
CA ASP A 20 0.88 31.36 6.97
C ASP A 20 -0.08 30.45 7.76
N ILE A 21 -1.08 31.05 8.44
CA ILE A 21 -2.12 30.31 9.15
C ILE A 21 -2.91 29.41 8.15
N ARG A 22 -3.30 29.98 7.01
CA ARG A 22 -4.04 29.22 5.98
C ARG A 22 -3.22 28.06 5.43
N SER A 23 -1.95 28.28 5.14
CA SER A 23 -1.03 27.21 4.69
C SER A 23 -0.92 26.09 5.72
N LYS A 24 -0.76 26.45 6.99
CA LYS A 24 -0.63 25.49 8.09
C LYS A 24 -1.92 24.67 8.32
N ILE A 25 -3.09 25.32 8.17
CA ILE A 25 -4.38 24.62 8.24
C ILE A 25 -4.51 23.64 7.07
N GLN A 26 -4.15 24.04 5.85
CA GLN A 26 -4.19 23.16 4.68
C GLN A 26 -3.27 21.95 4.86
N GLU A 27 -2.05 22.16 5.33
CA GLU A 27 -1.10 21.09 5.64
C GLU A 27 -1.67 20.11 6.68
N ASN A 28 -2.24 20.62 7.77
CA ASN A 28 -2.86 19.79 8.80
C ASN A 28 -4.05 18.95 8.27
N ILE A 29 -4.89 19.56 7.41
CA ILE A 29 -6.02 18.84 6.78
C ILE A 29 -5.51 17.73 5.86
N ILE A 30 -4.49 18.00 5.06
CA ILE A 30 -3.89 17.00 4.17
C ILE A 30 -3.31 15.85 4.99
N ASN A 31 -2.51 16.15 6.02
CA ASN A 31 -1.92 15.13 6.88
C ASN A 31 -2.99 14.29 7.59
N ALA A 32 -4.01 14.92 8.16
CA ALA A 32 -5.12 14.21 8.80
C ALA A 32 -5.90 13.31 7.81
N SER A 33 -6.05 13.74 6.55
CA SER A 33 -6.68 12.93 5.50
C SER A 33 -5.83 11.72 5.12
N ILE A 34 -4.52 11.91 4.99
CA ILE A 34 -3.57 10.82 4.69
C ILE A 34 -3.57 9.80 5.84
N ASP A 35 -3.43 10.26 7.08
CA ASP A 35 -3.43 9.38 8.26
C ASP A 35 -4.76 8.60 8.39
N GLY A 36 -5.88 9.24 8.08
CA GLY A 36 -7.20 8.60 8.04
C GLY A 36 -7.29 7.50 6.97
N GLN A 37 -6.79 7.76 5.77
CA GLN A 37 -6.76 6.76 4.70
C GLN A 37 -5.86 5.57 5.04
N GLU A 38 -4.70 5.80 5.66
CA GLU A 38 -3.81 4.71 6.09
C GLU A 38 -4.46 3.83 7.14
N LEU A 39 -5.13 4.43 8.13
CA LEU A 39 -5.87 3.68 9.15
C LEU A 39 -6.98 2.82 8.53
N GLU A 40 -7.70 3.36 7.55
CA GLU A 40 -8.76 2.65 6.85
C GLU A 40 -8.19 1.48 6.03
N ARG A 41 -7.09 1.68 5.30
CA ARG A 41 -6.38 0.62 4.58
C ARG A 41 -5.96 -0.52 5.52
N LYS A 42 -5.36 -0.20 6.67
CA LYS A 42 -4.98 -1.21 7.69
C LYS A 42 -6.20 -2.01 8.17
N LYS A 43 -7.32 -1.35 8.46
CA LYS A 43 -8.57 -2.03 8.89
C LYS A 43 -9.12 -2.94 7.82
N ILE A 44 -9.17 -2.49 6.57
CA ILE A 44 -9.67 -3.28 5.44
C ILE A 44 -8.75 -4.49 5.21
N ALA A 45 -7.43 -4.30 5.19
CA ALA A 45 -6.47 -5.37 5.01
C ALA A 45 -6.59 -6.46 6.08
N SER A 46 -6.65 -6.07 7.36
CA SER A 46 -6.85 -7.00 8.47
C SER A 46 -8.19 -7.74 8.35
N PHE A 47 -9.27 -7.03 8.02
CA PHE A 47 -10.59 -7.66 7.84
C PHE A 47 -10.58 -8.69 6.70
N LEU A 48 -9.97 -8.38 5.58
CA LEU A 48 -9.85 -9.30 4.43
C LEU A 48 -9.00 -10.52 4.80
N HIS A 49 -7.86 -10.31 5.43
CA HIS A 49 -6.96 -11.39 5.83
C HIS A 49 -7.57 -12.29 6.89
N ASP A 50 -8.08 -11.72 7.98
CA ASP A 50 -8.49 -12.50 9.16
C ASP A 50 -9.86 -13.13 8.99
N ASN A 51 -10.80 -12.44 8.34
CA ASN A 51 -12.17 -12.92 8.21
C ASN A 51 -12.43 -13.55 6.85
N ILE A 52 -12.20 -12.84 5.75
CA ILE A 52 -12.63 -13.32 4.45
C ILE A 52 -11.74 -14.46 3.95
N SER A 53 -10.41 -14.33 4.04
CA SER A 53 -9.49 -15.42 3.67
C SER A 53 -9.70 -16.67 4.51
N SER A 54 -9.98 -16.51 5.80
CA SER A 54 -10.27 -17.62 6.71
C SER A 54 -11.56 -18.36 6.32
N LEU A 55 -12.64 -17.62 6.00
CA LEU A 55 -13.91 -18.20 5.55
C LEU A 55 -13.76 -18.95 4.22
N LEU A 56 -13.04 -18.37 3.26
CA LEU A 56 -12.79 -19.04 1.96
C LEU A 56 -11.94 -20.30 2.13
N SER A 57 -10.91 -20.25 2.97
CA SER A 57 -10.10 -21.42 3.30
C SER A 57 -10.92 -22.52 3.95
N SER A 58 -11.80 -22.17 4.89
CA SER A 58 -12.72 -23.12 5.53
C SER A 58 -13.69 -23.75 4.53
N ALA A 59 -14.29 -22.94 3.65
CA ALA A 59 -15.18 -23.44 2.60
C ALA A 59 -14.45 -24.41 1.65
N GLY A 60 -13.21 -24.07 1.25
CA GLY A 60 -12.35 -24.93 0.44
C GLY A 60 -12.03 -26.26 1.12
N LEU A 61 -11.75 -26.25 2.43
CA LEU A 61 -11.53 -27.48 3.21
C LEU A 61 -12.77 -28.36 3.23
N HIS A 62 -13.96 -27.79 3.50
CA HIS A 62 -15.22 -28.55 3.50
C HIS A 62 -15.50 -29.17 2.12
N LEU A 63 -15.27 -28.40 1.06
CA LEU A 63 -15.45 -28.90 -0.31
C LEU A 63 -14.44 -30.03 -0.64
N ASN A 64 -13.19 -29.92 -0.17
CA ASN A 64 -12.18 -30.96 -0.33
C ASN A 64 -12.55 -32.25 0.42
N VAL A 65 -13.05 -32.14 1.65
CA VAL A 65 -13.54 -33.28 2.43
C VAL A 65 -14.72 -33.94 1.72
N PHE A 66 -15.70 -33.15 1.25
CA PHE A 66 -16.84 -33.67 0.51
C PHE A 66 -16.41 -34.45 -0.74
N THR A 67 -15.50 -33.89 -1.54
CA THR A 67 -15.02 -34.57 -2.76
C THR A 67 -14.16 -35.81 -2.49
N SER A 68 -13.45 -35.87 -1.36
CA SER A 68 -12.66 -37.06 -0.97
C SER A 68 -13.56 -38.25 -0.55
N ILE A 69 -14.71 -37.97 0.01
CA ILE A 69 -15.67 -38.99 0.46
C ILE A 69 -16.53 -39.48 -0.71
N ASN A 70 -16.91 -38.61 -1.63
CA ASN A 70 -17.78 -38.92 -2.77
C ASN A 70 -16.92 -39.16 -4.02
N LYS A 71 -16.83 -40.40 -4.45
CA LYS A 71 -16.01 -40.81 -5.63
C LYS A 71 -16.51 -40.25 -6.97
N ALA A 72 -17.77 -39.87 -7.06
CA ALA A 72 -18.33 -39.15 -8.22
C ALA A 72 -18.15 -37.63 -7.98
N GLN A 73 -17.33 -36.98 -8.79
CA GLN A 73 -17.14 -35.53 -8.76
C GLN A 73 -17.91 -34.92 -9.93
N PRO A 74 -19.09 -34.33 -9.68
CA PRO A 74 -19.78 -33.54 -10.72
C PRO A 74 -18.90 -32.40 -11.18
N GLU A 75 -18.96 -32.05 -12.47
CA GLU A 75 -18.21 -30.95 -13.08
C GLU A 75 -18.44 -29.62 -12.35
N GLU A 76 -19.64 -29.40 -11.85
CA GLU A 76 -20.02 -28.22 -11.06
C GLU A 76 -19.22 -28.07 -9.76
N ILE A 77 -18.86 -29.17 -9.11
CA ILE A 77 -18.03 -29.13 -7.89
C ILE A 77 -16.61 -28.70 -8.22
N ASN A 78 -16.05 -29.19 -9.33
CA ASN A 78 -14.72 -28.75 -9.75
C ASN A 78 -14.71 -27.25 -10.14
N LYS A 79 -15.72 -26.80 -10.88
CA LYS A 79 -15.91 -25.37 -11.18
C LYS A 79 -16.04 -24.53 -9.91
N THR A 80 -16.78 -25.01 -8.92
CA THR A 80 -16.95 -24.31 -7.64
C THR A 80 -15.63 -24.21 -6.89
N LYS A 81 -14.79 -25.27 -6.91
CA LYS A 81 -13.43 -25.23 -6.34
C LYS A 81 -12.55 -24.17 -7.02
N GLU A 82 -12.52 -24.17 -8.35
CA GLU A 82 -11.75 -23.21 -9.13
C GLU A 82 -12.17 -21.77 -8.81
N ILE A 83 -13.48 -21.49 -8.76
CA ILE A 83 -13.98 -20.17 -8.40
C ILE A 83 -13.60 -19.79 -6.98
N LEU A 84 -13.66 -20.72 -6.03
CA LEU A 84 -13.31 -20.47 -4.64
C LEU A 84 -11.81 -20.19 -4.48
N GLU A 85 -10.96 -20.94 -5.18
CA GLU A 85 -9.51 -20.70 -5.19
C GLU A 85 -9.15 -19.35 -5.83
N GLU A 86 -9.82 -19.03 -6.95
CA GLU A 86 -9.63 -17.72 -7.59
C GLU A 86 -10.05 -16.57 -6.65
N ALA A 87 -11.22 -16.65 -6.02
CA ALA A 87 -11.69 -15.65 -5.07
C ALA A 87 -10.73 -15.53 -3.87
N HIS A 88 -10.24 -16.65 -3.34
CA HIS A 88 -9.25 -16.63 -2.26
C HIS A 88 -7.96 -15.92 -2.66
N ASN A 89 -7.44 -16.21 -3.86
CA ASN A 89 -6.23 -15.58 -4.38
C ASN A 89 -6.42 -14.07 -4.62
N GLN A 90 -7.56 -13.67 -5.16
CA GLN A 90 -7.89 -12.25 -5.38
C GLN A 90 -7.97 -11.49 -4.04
N ILE A 91 -8.64 -12.04 -3.03
CA ILE A 91 -8.73 -11.44 -1.70
C ILE A 91 -7.36 -11.34 -1.03
N ARG A 92 -6.55 -12.39 -1.15
CA ARG A 92 -5.18 -12.40 -0.63
C ARG A 92 -4.32 -11.33 -1.28
N ASN A 93 -4.38 -11.21 -2.60
CA ASN A 93 -3.65 -10.19 -3.34
C ASN A 93 -4.09 -8.78 -2.91
N LEU A 94 -5.40 -8.53 -2.83
CA LEU A 94 -5.94 -7.25 -2.38
C LEU A 94 -5.50 -6.91 -0.93
N SER A 95 -5.50 -7.90 -0.03
CA SER A 95 -5.00 -7.70 1.34
C SER A 95 -3.51 -7.32 1.34
N HIS A 96 -2.70 -7.95 0.48
CA HIS A 96 -1.27 -7.63 0.34
C HIS A 96 -1.03 -6.24 -0.29
N GLU A 97 -1.86 -5.83 -1.25
CA GLU A 97 -1.80 -4.48 -1.83
C GLU A 97 -2.15 -3.39 -0.80
N LEU A 98 -3.10 -3.67 0.08
CA LEU A 98 -3.51 -2.74 1.12
C LEU A 98 -2.52 -2.66 2.29
N MET A 99 -1.90 -3.78 2.66
CA MET A 99 -0.91 -3.86 3.73
C MET A 99 0.11 -4.98 3.45
N PRO A 100 1.31 -4.62 2.98
CA PRO A 100 2.33 -5.60 2.63
C PRO A 100 2.78 -6.42 3.85
N SER A 101 2.50 -7.71 3.85
CA SER A 101 2.81 -8.60 4.96
C SER A 101 4.32 -8.69 5.26
N LEU A 102 5.15 -8.58 4.25
CA LEU A 102 6.61 -8.54 4.40
C LEU A 102 7.08 -7.28 5.13
N LEU A 103 6.44 -6.13 4.85
CA LEU A 103 6.73 -4.87 5.54
C LEU A 103 6.48 -5.00 7.05
N VAL A 104 5.33 -5.55 7.41
CA VAL A 104 4.95 -5.72 8.83
C VAL A 104 5.89 -6.71 9.53
N ARG A 105 6.21 -7.83 8.90
CA ARG A 105 6.99 -8.92 9.51
C ARG A 105 8.48 -8.68 9.49
N PHE A 106 9.04 -8.17 8.41
CA PHE A 106 10.48 -8.11 8.16
C PHE A 106 11.01 -6.68 7.97
N GLY A 107 10.12 -5.69 7.81
CA GLY A 107 10.46 -4.28 7.68
C GLY A 107 10.64 -3.80 6.25
N LEU A 108 10.94 -2.50 6.15
CA LEU A 108 10.92 -1.76 4.89
C LEU A 108 11.87 -2.33 3.83
N LEU A 109 13.12 -2.60 4.20
CA LEU A 109 14.15 -2.97 3.21
C LEU A 109 13.85 -4.32 2.56
N TYR A 110 13.40 -5.31 3.35
CA TYR A 110 12.94 -6.59 2.82
C TYR A 110 11.71 -6.45 1.91
N ALA A 111 10.77 -5.60 2.32
CA ALA A 111 9.56 -5.38 1.52
C ALA A 111 9.87 -4.66 0.20
N LEU A 112 10.84 -3.75 0.17
CA LEU A 112 11.29 -3.07 -1.04
C LEU A 112 12.06 -3.99 -1.97
N GLU A 113 12.91 -4.86 -1.45
CA GLU A 113 13.62 -5.87 -2.22
C GLU A 113 12.63 -6.81 -2.94
N ASP A 114 11.67 -7.37 -2.21
CA ASP A 114 10.59 -8.21 -2.76
C ASP A 114 9.74 -7.45 -3.78
N LEU A 115 9.43 -6.17 -3.51
CA LEU A 115 8.69 -5.33 -4.44
C LEU A 115 9.45 -5.15 -5.76
N CYS A 116 10.74 -4.85 -5.72
CA CYS A 116 11.58 -4.68 -6.90
C CYS A 116 11.68 -5.99 -7.70
N GLU A 117 11.84 -7.12 -7.03
CA GLU A 117 11.89 -8.44 -7.67
C GLU A 117 10.57 -8.77 -8.37
N LYS A 118 9.43 -8.63 -7.70
CA LYS A 118 8.09 -8.92 -8.24
C LYS A 118 7.67 -7.97 -9.35
N THR A 119 8.16 -6.74 -9.31
CA THR A 119 7.81 -5.70 -10.27
C THR A 119 8.68 -5.80 -11.53
N SER A 120 9.86 -6.42 -11.43
CA SER A 120 10.72 -6.73 -12.57
C SER A 120 10.03 -7.70 -13.53
N ASN A 121 10.19 -7.46 -14.83
CA ASN A 121 9.62 -8.31 -15.88
C ASN A 121 10.52 -8.34 -17.11
N SER A 122 10.09 -8.95 -18.20
CA SER A 122 10.88 -9.05 -19.44
C SER A 122 11.17 -7.70 -20.12
N ARG A 123 10.45 -6.64 -19.78
CA ARG A 123 10.62 -5.28 -20.37
C ARG A 123 11.49 -4.38 -19.51
N ILE A 124 11.43 -4.52 -18.19
CA ILE A 124 12.16 -3.67 -17.26
C ILE A 124 12.76 -4.51 -16.12
N LYS A 125 14.05 -4.31 -15.86
CA LYS A 125 14.76 -4.88 -14.72
C LYS A 125 14.86 -3.83 -13.62
N ILE A 126 14.35 -4.13 -12.43
CA ILE A 126 14.42 -3.24 -11.27
C ILE A 126 15.37 -3.86 -10.26
N THR A 127 16.38 -3.07 -9.83
CA THR A 127 17.37 -3.49 -8.84
C THR A 127 17.19 -2.70 -7.56
N PHE A 128 17.32 -3.38 -6.43
CA PHE A 128 17.30 -2.78 -5.11
C PHE A 128 18.71 -2.76 -4.54
N ASN A 129 19.18 -1.59 -4.09
CA ASN A 129 20.47 -1.41 -3.46
C ASN A 129 20.33 -0.59 -2.18
N SER A 130 20.86 -1.07 -1.07
CA SER A 130 20.84 -0.35 0.19
C SER A 130 22.19 -0.39 0.89
N SER A 131 22.63 0.77 1.38
CA SER A 131 23.77 0.88 2.31
C SER A 131 23.36 0.69 3.78
N ILE A 132 22.05 0.57 4.05
CA ILE A 132 21.50 0.39 5.39
C ILE A 132 21.39 -1.11 5.65
N GLU A 133 21.67 -1.51 6.89
CA GLU A 133 21.50 -2.90 7.30
C GLU A 133 20.04 -3.35 7.08
N ILE A 134 19.87 -4.47 6.37
CA ILE A 134 18.56 -4.97 5.92
C ILE A 134 17.56 -5.22 7.08
N LYS A 135 18.06 -5.52 8.28
CA LYS A 135 17.24 -5.73 9.49
C LYS A 135 16.86 -4.45 10.21
N LYS A 136 17.31 -3.28 9.72
CA LYS A 136 16.99 -1.99 10.35
C LYS A 136 15.48 -1.76 10.29
N ARG A 137 14.90 -1.44 11.46
CA ARG A 137 13.47 -1.08 11.59
C ARG A 137 13.34 0.40 11.91
N TYR A 138 12.33 0.99 11.36
CA TYR A 138 11.90 2.35 11.62
C TYR A 138 10.51 2.35 12.27
N ASN A 139 9.94 3.52 12.51
CA ASN A 139 8.55 3.63 12.92
C ASN A 139 7.63 3.04 11.84
N GLU A 140 6.62 2.27 12.24
CA GLU A 140 5.73 1.54 11.32
C GLU A 140 5.06 2.47 10.30
N ASP A 141 4.57 3.64 10.75
CA ASP A 141 3.94 4.61 9.85
C ASP A 141 4.92 5.19 8.84
N PHE A 142 6.18 5.40 9.24
CA PHE A 142 7.24 5.84 8.32
C PHE A 142 7.55 4.75 7.29
N GLU A 143 7.74 3.49 7.73
CA GLU A 143 8.00 2.36 6.84
C GLU A 143 6.86 2.17 5.83
N MET A 144 5.61 2.29 6.28
CA MET A 144 4.42 2.16 5.45
C MET A 144 4.33 3.28 4.39
N LYS A 145 4.48 4.54 4.81
CA LYS A 145 4.44 5.69 3.91
C LYS A 145 5.51 5.60 2.84
N LEU A 146 6.74 5.28 3.24
CA LEU A 146 7.85 5.18 2.30
C LEU A 146 7.68 4.01 1.32
N TYR A 147 7.20 2.86 1.79
CA TYR A 147 6.89 1.72 0.93
C TYR A 147 5.88 2.10 -0.16
N PHE A 148 4.75 2.73 0.19
CA PHE A 148 3.73 3.09 -0.78
C PHE A 148 4.19 4.20 -1.75
N ILE A 149 5.03 5.14 -1.30
CA ILE A 149 5.63 6.14 -2.18
C ILE A 149 6.49 5.45 -3.24
N ILE A 150 7.36 4.53 -2.83
CA ILE A 150 8.25 3.80 -3.75
C ILE A 150 7.43 2.90 -4.68
N ALA A 151 6.42 2.19 -4.16
CA ALA A 151 5.54 1.37 -4.98
C ALA A 151 4.83 2.18 -6.07
N GLU A 152 4.33 3.37 -5.74
CA GLU A 152 3.70 4.27 -6.72
C GLU A 152 4.70 4.81 -7.73
N LEU A 153 5.92 5.16 -7.30
CA LEU A 153 6.98 5.59 -8.23
C LEU A 153 7.35 4.48 -9.22
N LEU A 154 7.48 3.23 -8.75
CA LEU A 154 7.75 2.09 -9.63
C LEU A 154 6.59 1.83 -10.60
N ASN A 155 5.35 1.92 -10.13
CA ASN A 155 4.17 1.81 -10.98
C ASN A 155 4.14 2.91 -12.07
N ASN A 156 4.50 4.13 -11.72
CA ASN A 156 4.61 5.24 -12.66
C ASN A 156 5.72 5.01 -13.70
N ILE A 157 6.87 4.47 -13.30
CA ILE A 157 7.94 4.09 -14.21
C ILE A 157 7.43 3.05 -15.21
N ILE A 158 6.77 1.99 -14.76
CA ILE A 158 6.27 0.92 -15.63
C ILE A 158 5.23 1.41 -16.62
N LYS A 159 4.30 2.28 -16.16
CA LYS A 159 3.19 2.76 -16.99
C LYS A 159 3.58 3.86 -17.94
N HIS A 160 4.52 4.70 -17.58
CA HIS A 160 4.76 5.98 -18.24
C HIS A 160 6.18 6.17 -18.75
N SER A 161 7.13 5.28 -18.42
CA SER A 161 8.49 5.35 -18.96
C SER A 161 8.74 4.22 -19.96
N GLU A 162 9.66 4.46 -20.88
CA GLU A 162 10.21 3.45 -21.79
C GLU A 162 11.51 2.85 -21.22
N ALA A 163 11.76 3.00 -19.93
CA ALA A 163 12.96 2.52 -19.27
C ALA A 163 13.07 0.99 -19.33
N THR A 164 14.27 0.49 -19.53
CA THR A 164 14.60 -0.95 -19.48
C THR A 164 15.23 -1.34 -18.15
N THR A 165 15.69 -0.36 -17.37
CA THR A 165 16.28 -0.53 -16.04
C THR A 165 15.81 0.56 -15.10
N ALA A 166 15.65 0.23 -13.82
CA ALA A 166 15.42 1.17 -12.73
C ALA A 166 16.16 0.70 -11.47
N ASP A 167 16.64 1.66 -10.69
CA ASP A 167 17.34 1.40 -9.42
C ASP A 167 16.58 2.06 -8.26
N VAL A 168 16.48 1.35 -7.14
CA VAL A 168 15.84 1.78 -5.89
C VAL A 168 16.84 1.74 -4.76
#